data_6807d84bf10a91d14bd41443fe9c917c
#
_entry.id   6807d84bf10a91d14bd41443fe9c917c
#
_cell.length_a   1.000
_cell.length_b   1.000
_cell.length_c   1.000
_cell.angle_alpha   90.00
_cell.angle_beta   90.00
_cell.angle_gamma   90.00
#
_symmetry.space_group_name_H-M   'P 1'
#
loop_
_entity.id
_entity.type
_entity.pdbx_description
1 polymer ?
#
loop_
_entity_poly.entity_id
_entity_poly.type
_entity_poly.pdbx_seq_one_letter_code
_entity_poly.pdbx_strand_id
1 'polypeptide(L)'
;MAFSFPAFSYIIALIVDAFLIFFSIFHVIAIDELKTDYKNPIDQCNSLNPLVLPEYLLHLFINILFLLSGEWISLLINVPLILYHIHRYRTRPVMSGPGLYDPTSIMNADVLTVCQREGWIKLAYYLFSFFLYLYGMIVVLIAV
;
A
#
# COMPACT_ATOMS: atom_id res chain seq x y z
N MET A 1 9.22 -27.22 16.24
CA MET A 1 8.08 -27.03 15.34
C MET A 1 8.40 -26.02 14.27
N ALA A 2 8.15 -26.38 13.03
CA ALA A 2 8.44 -25.46 11.92
C ALA A 2 7.48 -24.28 11.85
N PHE A 3 6.27 -24.43 12.38
CA PHE A 3 5.24 -23.38 12.34
C PHE A 3 5.19 -22.66 13.68
N SER A 4 5.46 -21.36 13.65
CA SER A 4 5.48 -20.51 14.82
C SER A 4 4.68 -19.24 14.55
N PHE A 5 4.46 -18.40 15.57
CA PHE A 5 3.75 -17.14 15.36
C PHE A 5 4.49 -16.22 14.38
N PRO A 6 5.84 -16.06 14.42
CA PRO A 6 6.53 -15.31 13.38
C PRO A 6 6.33 -15.88 11.98
N ALA A 7 6.36 -17.22 11.82
CA ALA A 7 6.09 -17.84 10.53
C ALA A 7 4.68 -17.54 10.04
N PHE A 8 3.69 -17.63 10.93
CA PHE A 8 2.30 -17.28 10.62
C PHE A 8 2.20 -15.83 10.18
N SER A 9 2.87 -14.92 10.88
CA SER A 9 2.86 -13.50 10.54
C SER A 9 3.42 -13.24 9.15
N TYR A 10 4.52 -13.90 8.79
CA TYR A 10 5.09 -13.75 7.45
C TYR A 10 4.21 -14.33 6.37
N ILE A 11 3.54 -15.46 6.63
CA ILE A 11 2.62 -16.04 5.65
C ILE A 11 1.45 -15.09 5.38
N ILE A 12 0.85 -14.56 6.43
CA ILE A 12 -0.25 -13.59 6.30
C ILE A 12 0.25 -12.32 5.60
N ALA A 13 1.46 -11.86 5.96
CA ALA A 13 2.04 -10.68 5.33
C ALA A 13 2.25 -10.87 3.84
N LEU A 14 2.70 -12.05 3.41
CA LEU A 14 2.87 -12.36 1.98
C LEU A 14 1.54 -12.29 1.24
N ILE A 15 0.49 -12.88 1.80
CA ILE A 15 -0.83 -12.89 1.17
C ILE A 15 -1.37 -11.46 1.09
N VAL A 16 -1.31 -10.72 2.18
CA VAL A 16 -1.82 -9.35 2.22
C VAL A 16 -1.01 -8.45 1.29
N ASP A 17 0.31 -8.62 1.27
CA ASP A 17 1.17 -7.80 0.42
C ASP A 17 0.89 -8.05 -1.07
N ALA A 18 0.52 -9.26 -1.44
CA ALA A 18 0.08 -9.55 -2.81
C ALA A 18 -1.14 -8.70 -3.19
N PHE A 19 -2.11 -8.58 -2.29
CA PHE A 19 -3.26 -7.69 -2.50
C PHE A 19 -2.83 -6.22 -2.61
N LEU A 20 -1.88 -5.80 -1.77
CA LEU A 20 -1.37 -4.43 -1.82
C LEU A 20 -0.65 -4.14 -3.15
N ILE A 21 0.05 -5.12 -3.69
CA ILE A 21 0.67 -5.00 -5.01
C ILE A 21 -0.41 -4.80 -6.09
N PHE A 22 -1.49 -5.57 -6.05
CA PHE A 22 -2.59 -5.40 -7.00
C PHE A 22 -3.24 -4.02 -6.87
N PHE A 23 -3.43 -3.53 -5.64
CA PHE A 23 -3.97 -2.18 -5.45
C PHE A 23 -3.05 -1.12 -6.05
N SER A 24 -1.74 -1.28 -5.90
CA SER A 24 -0.77 -0.34 -6.46
C SER A 24 -0.77 -0.38 -7.99
N ILE A 25 -0.87 -1.57 -8.58
CA ILE A 25 -0.97 -1.72 -10.03
C ILE A 25 -2.25 -1.05 -10.54
N PHE A 26 -3.37 -1.27 -9.87
CA PHE A 26 -4.64 -0.62 -10.22
C PHE A 26 -4.51 0.90 -10.15
N HIS A 27 -3.87 1.41 -9.10
CA HIS A 27 -3.63 2.84 -8.94
C HIS A 27 -2.82 3.42 -10.10
N VAL A 28 -1.71 2.74 -10.47
CA VAL A 28 -0.84 3.20 -11.55
C VAL A 28 -1.61 3.24 -12.86
N ILE A 29 -2.36 2.19 -13.16
CA ILE A 29 -3.15 2.11 -14.39
C ILE A 29 -4.22 3.19 -14.42
N ALA A 30 -4.93 3.39 -13.30
CA ALA A 30 -6.00 4.37 -13.22
C ALA A 30 -5.48 5.80 -13.43
N ILE A 31 -4.33 6.13 -12.84
CA ILE A 31 -3.74 7.45 -13.01
C ILE A 31 -3.24 7.64 -14.45
N ASP A 32 -2.68 6.61 -15.06
CA ASP A 32 -2.25 6.67 -16.45
C ASP A 32 -3.44 6.91 -17.40
N GLU A 33 -4.57 6.26 -17.14
CA GLU A 33 -5.79 6.48 -17.92
C GLU A 33 -6.28 7.93 -17.81
N LEU A 34 -6.17 8.53 -16.63
CA LEU A 34 -6.51 9.95 -16.44
C LEU A 34 -5.55 10.86 -17.21
N LYS A 35 -4.27 10.51 -17.21
CA LYS A 35 -3.25 11.31 -17.88
C LYS A 35 -3.43 11.35 -19.38
N THR A 36 -3.97 10.27 -19.96
CA THR A 36 -4.22 10.18 -21.40
C THR A 36 -5.64 10.59 -21.79
N ASP A 37 -6.41 11.20 -20.86
CA ASP A 37 -7.80 11.60 -21.06
C ASP A 37 -8.71 10.44 -21.45
N TYR A 38 -8.35 9.22 -21.08
CA TYR A 38 -9.10 8.03 -21.45
C TYR A 38 -10.34 7.82 -20.57
N LYS A 39 -10.30 8.28 -19.32
CA LYS A 39 -11.37 8.08 -18.36
C LYS A 39 -11.87 9.39 -17.78
N ASN A 40 -13.13 9.38 -17.35
CA ASN A 40 -13.74 10.50 -16.65
C ASN A 40 -13.13 10.62 -15.24
N PRO A 41 -12.61 11.80 -14.85
CA PRO A 41 -12.03 11.97 -13.51
C PRO A 41 -12.95 11.61 -12.37
N ILE A 42 -14.26 11.92 -12.48
CA ILE A 42 -15.22 11.59 -11.44
C ILE A 42 -15.32 10.09 -11.24
N ASP A 43 -15.41 9.33 -12.33
CA ASP A 43 -15.51 7.87 -12.27
C ASP A 43 -14.22 7.26 -11.73
N GLN A 44 -13.06 7.77 -12.14
CA GLN A 44 -11.77 7.25 -11.66
C GLN A 44 -11.58 7.50 -10.17
N CYS A 45 -11.90 8.70 -9.69
CA CYS A 45 -11.80 8.99 -8.27
C CYS A 45 -12.77 8.12 -7.46
N ASN A 46 -13.97 7.89 -7.98
CA ASN A 46 -14.94 7.01 -7.33
C ASN A 46 -14.47 5.55 -7.28
N SER A 47 -13.62 5.15 -8.23
CA SER A 47 -13.02 3.81 -8.22
C SER A 47 -11.83 3.72 -7.27
N LEU A 48 -11.02 4.78 -7.18
CA LEU A 48 -9.79 4.78 -6.38
C LEU A 48 -10.03 5.03 -4.90
N ASN A 49 -10.92 5.96 -4.57
CA ASN A 49 -11.12 6.37 -3.18
C ASN A 49 -11.55 5.22 -2.26
N PRO A 50 -12.44 4.29 -2.67
CA PRO A 50 -12.81 3.18 -1.79
C PRO A 50 -11.66 2.23 -1.49
N LEU A 51 -10.59 2.25 -2.25
CA LEU A 51 -9.43 1.36 -2.03
C LEU A 51 -8.40 1.93 -1.05
N VAL A 52 -8.49 3.22 -0.73
CA VAL A 52 -7.49 3.90 0.10
C VAL A 52 -7.48 3.35 1.52
N LEU A 53 -8.63 3.31 2.18
CA LEU A 53 -8.71 2.82 3.55
C LEU A 53 -8.41 1.33 3.66
N PRO A 54 -8.97 0.45 2.79
CA PRO A 54 -8.58 -0.97 2.81
C PRO A 54 -7.07 -1.19 2.65
N GLU A 55 -6.41 -0.44 1.75
CA GLU A 55 -4.96 -0.55 1.59
C GLU A 55 -4.23 -0.20 2.88
N TYR A 56 -4.59 0.93 3.50
CA TYR A 56 -3.93 1.39 4.71
C TYR A 56 -4.18 0.44 5.87
N LEU A 57 -5.40 -0.07 6.01
CA LEU A 57 -5.75 -1.00 7.08
C LEU A 57 -5.04 -2.34 6.93
N LEU A 58 -4.93 -2.86 5.71
CA LEU A 58 -4.20 -4.10 5.46
C LEU A 58 -2.72 -3.95 5.77
N HIS A 59 -2.12 -2.84 5.37
CA HIS A 59 -0.72 -2.57 5.68
C HIS A 59 -0.49 -2.45 7.19
N LEU A 60 -1.36 -1.74 7.88
CA LEU A 60 -1.28 -1.62 9.33
C LEU A 60 -1.45 -2.98 10.02
N PHE A 61 -2.35 -3.82 9.50
CA PHE A 61 -2.60 -5.15 10.05
C PHE A 61 -1.33 -6.00 10.04
N ILE A 62 -0.60 -6.05 8.92
CA ILE A 62 0.62 -6.86 8.87
C ILE A 62 1.70 -6.29 9.77
N ASN A 63 1.73 -4.97 9.98
CA ASN A 63 2.68 -4.37 10.90
C ASN A 63 2.36 -4.67 12.34
N ILE A 64 1.09 -4.76 12.71
CA ILE A 64 0.67 -5.20 14.03
C ILE A 64 1.12 -6.64 14.26
N LEU A 65 0.97 -7.52 13.27
CA LEU A 65 1.45 -8.90 13.37
C LEU A 65 2.95 -8.96 13.59
N PHE A 66 3.74 -8.14 12.89
CA PHE A 66 5.18 -8.09 13.09
C PHE A 66 5.56 -7.58 14.47
N LEU A 67 4.81 -6.58 14.97
CA LEU A 67 5.04 -6.07 16.32
C LEU A 67 4.81 -7.15 17.37
N LEU A 68 3.70 -7.89 17.25
CA LEU A 68 3.36 -8.95 18.20
C LEU A 68 4.32 -10.12 18.13
N SER A 69 4.88 -10.41 16.95
CA SER A 69 5.81 -11.52 16.77
C SER A 69 7.26 -11.13 17.06
N GLY A 70 7.54 -9.86 17.32
CA GLY A 70 8.89 -9.39 17.61
C GLY A 70 9.80 -9.27 16.39
N GLU A 71 9.24 -9.20 15.19
CA GLU A 71 10.01 -9.05 13.96
C GLU A 71 10.31 -7.57 13.71
N TRP A 72 11.28 -7.06 14.47
CA TRP A 72 11.57 -5.62 14.51
C TRP A 72 12.11 -5.06 13.20
N ILE A 73 12.91 -5.86 12.47
CA ILE A 73 13.49 -5.40 11.20
C ILE A 73 12.39 -5.16 10.17
N SER A 74 11.47 -6.12 10.04
CA SER A 74 10.34 -5.98 9.11
C SER A 74 9.44 -4.81 9.50
N LEU A 75 9.18 -4.65 10.78
CA LEU A 75 8.39 -3.52 11.28
C LEU A 75 9.08 -2.19 10.99
N LEU A 76 10.39 -2.11 11.23
CA LEU A 76 11.16 -0.89 11.04
C LEU A 76 11.19 -0.45 9.56
N ILE A 77 11.29 -1.42 8.66
CA ILE A 77 11.28 -1.13 7.21
C ILE A 77 9.93 -0.54 6.79
N ASN A 78 8.84 -0.93 7.45
CA ASN A 78 7.51 -0.46 7.10
C ASN A 78 7.12 0.86 7.78
N VAL A 79 7.85 1.30 8.81
CA VAL A 79 7.51 2.53 9.53
C VAL A 79 7.45 3.76 8.61
N PRO A 80 8.41 3.99 7.70
CA PRO A 80 8.33 5.14 6.80
C PRO A 80 7.05 5.16 5.98
N LEU A 81 6.60 4.02 5.50
CA LEU A 81 5.37 3.95 4.70
C LEU A 81 4.12 4.19 5.57
N ILE A 82 4.11 3.69 6.81
CA ILE A 82 3.01 3.97 7.75
C ILE A 82 2.91 5.46 8.00
N LEU A 83 4.03 6.12 8.27
CA LEU A 83 4.07 7.57 8.48
C LEU A 83 3.59 8.31 7.24
N TYR A 84 3.99 7.87 6.06
CA TYR A 84 3.55 8.46 4.82
C TYR A 84 2.04 8.30 4.62
N HIS A 85 1.49 7.12 4.92
CA HIS A 85 0.05 6.89 4.82
C HIS A 85 -0.73 7.81 5.76
N ILE A 86 -0.26 7.97 7.00
CA ILE A 86 -0.90 8.85 7.96
C ILE A 86 -0.86 10.29 7.48
N HIS A 87 0.30 10.75 7.02
CA HIS A 87 0.45 12.11 6.51
C HIS A 87 -0.45 12.35 5.31
N ARG A 88 -0.47 11.42 4.36
CA ARG A 88 -1.27 11.54 3.15
C ARG A 88 -2.75 11.62 3.45
N TYR A 89 -3.22 10.80 4.40
CA TYR A 89 -4.64 10.82 4.79
C TYR A 89 -5.00 12.11 5.51
N ARG A 90 -4.13 12.61 6.38
CA ARG A 90 -4.36 13.85 7.11
C ARG A 90 -4.39 15.09 6.21
N THR A 91 -3.67 15.03 5.10
CA THR A 91 -3.58 16.16 4.16
C THR A 91 -4.47 15.97 2.94
N ARG A 92 -5.42 15.03 3.02
CA ARG A 92 -6.31 14.75 1.90
C ARG A 92 -7.17 15.98 1.54
N PRO A 93 -7.58 16.11 0.26
CA PRO A 93 -8.48 17.19 -0.13
C PRO A 93 -9.80 17.11 0.62
N VAL A 94 -10.34 18.26 0.99
CA VAL A 94 -11.58 18.35 1.79
C VAL A 94 -12.76 17.70 1.05
N MET A 95 -12.79 17.84 -0.28
CA MET A 95 -13.90 17.36 -1.11
C MET A 95 -13.82 15.86 -1.42
N SER A 96 -12.77 15.18 -1.01
CA SER A 96 -12.60 13.74 -1.35
C SER A 96 -13.31 12.80 -0.38
N GLY A 97 -13.89 13.32 0.71
CA GLY A 97 -14.50 12.48 1.74
C GLY A 97 -13.46 11.57 2.39
N PRO A 98 -13.73 10.25 2.52
CA PRO A 98 -12.77 9.34 3.13
C PRO A 98 -11.60 8.95 2.23
N GLY A 99 -11.57 9.38 0.98
CA GLY A 99 -10.51 9.05 0.04
C GLY A 99 -9.46 10.14 -0.10
N LEU A 100 -8.51 9.93 -1.00
CA LEU A 100 -7.41 10.87 -1.26
C LEU A 100 -7.59 11.67 -2.55
N TYR A 101 -8.53 11.29 -3.42
CA TYR A 101 -8.60 11.80 -4.77
C TYR A 101 -9.84 12.65 -4.96
N ASP A 102 -9.63 13.86 -5.46
CA ASP A 102 -10.68 14.86 -5.67
C ASP A 102 -10.87 15.06 -7.17
N PRO A 103 -12.08 14.80 -7.72
CA PRO A 103 -12.31 14.98 -9.17
C PRO A 103 -12.08 16.40 -9.66
N THR A 104 -12.24 17.40 -8.78
CA THR A 104 -12.08 18.79 -9.17
C THR A 104 -10.65 19.21 -9.34
N SER A 105 -9.69 18.48 -8.73
CA SER A 105 -8.27 18.84 -8.76
C SER A 105 -7.38 17.75 -9.35
N ILE A 106 -7.88 16.52 -9.53
CA ILE A 106 -7.05 15.39 -9.97
C ILE A 106 -6.44 15.63 -11.35
N MET A 107 -7.09 16.39 -12.21
CA MET A 107 -6.59 16.66 -13.55
C MET A 107 -5.56 17.79 -13.60
N ASN A 108 -5.29 18.44 -12.47
CA ASN A 108 -4.16 19.38 -12.39
C ASN A 108 -2.88 18.60 -12.63
N ALA A 109 -2.00 19.12 -13.52
CA ALA A 109 -0.79 18.42 -13.91
C ALA A 109 0.12 18.09 -12.71
N ASP A 110 0.22 19.00 -11.76
CA ASP A 110 1.05 18.80 -10.57
C ASP A 110 0.49 17.70 -9.67
N VAL A 111 -0.82 17.71 -9.45
CA VAL A 111 -1.51 16.69 -8.65
C VAL A 111 -1.38 15.33 -9.30
N LEU A 112 -1.61 15.26 -10.62
CA LEU A 112 -1.55 14.02 -11.36
C LEU A 112 -0.14 13.42 -11.34
N THR A 113 0.89 14.27 -11.47
CA THR A 113 2.28 13.84 -11.41
C THR A 113 2.63 13.26 -10.04
N VAL A 114 2.18 13.89 -8.97
CA VAL A 114 2.41 13.40 -7.61
C VAL A 114 1.72 12.04 -7.40
N CYS A 115 0.47 11.91 -7.85
CA CYS A 115 -0.27 10.65 -7.72
C CYS A 115 0.39 9.53 -8.52
N GLN A 116 0.89 9.82 -9.72
CA GLN A 116 1.58 8.86 -10.55
C GLN A 116 2.87 8.38 -9.88
N ARG A 117 3.67 9.32 -9.37
CA ARG A 117 4.90 8.99 -8.66
C ARG A 117 4.62 8.16 -7.42
N GLU A 118 3.59 8.51 -6.66
CA GLU A 118 3.18 7.77 -5.47
C GLU A 118 2.85 6.32 -5.81
N GLY A 119 2.10 6.10 -6.89
CA GLY A 119 1.74 4.75 -7.32
C GLY A 119 2.96 3.90 -7.66
N TRP A 120 3.92 4.46 -8.41
CA TRP A 120 5.15 3.74 -8.76
C TRP A 120 6.02 3.44 -7.55
N ILE A 121 6.17 4.42 -6.65
CA ILE A 121 6.96 4.23 -5.44
C ILE A 121 6.34 3.15 -4.56
N LYS A 122 5.02 3.17 -4.36
CA LYS A 122 4.33 2.16 -3.58
C LYS A 122 4.46 0.78 -4.20
N LEU A 123 4.31 0.69 -5.51
CA LEU A 123 4.45 -0.59 -6.21
C LEU A 123 5.83 -1.18 -5.98
N ALA A 124 6.87 -0.38 -6.16
CA ALA A 124 8.25 -0.82 -5.93
C ALA A 124 8.45 -1.23 -4.46
N TYR A 125 7.90 -0.46 -3.54
CA TYR A 125 8.00 -0.73 -2.11
C TYR A 125 7.35 -2.07 -1.74
N TYR A 126 6.13 -2.31 -2.23
CA TYR A 126 5.42 -3.55 -1.92
C TYR A 126 6.09 -4.76 -2.59
N LEU A 127 6.63 -4.61 -3.80
CA LEU A 127 7.38 -5.69 -4.44
C LEU A 127 8.63 -6.05 -3.65
N PHE A 128 9.38 -5.05 -3.22
CA PHE A 128 10.56 -5.26 -2.39
C PHE A 128 10.17 -5.93 -1.07
N SER A 129 9.10 -5.46 -0.45
CA SER A 129 8.58 -6.03 0.79
C SER A 129 8.16 -7.49 0.62
N PHE A 130 7.56 -7.83 -0.51
CA PHE A 130 7.14 -9.20 -0.79
C PHE A 130 8.33 -10.15 -0.74
N PHE A 131 9.43 -9.79 -1.41
CA PHE A 131 10.62 -10.62 -1.39
C PHE A 131 11.26 -10.66 -0.01
N LEU A 132 11.24 -9.55 0.71
CA LEU A 132 11.75 -9.48 2.07
C LEU A 132 10.96 -10.40 3.01
N TYR A 133 9.63 -10.39 2.90
CA TYR A 133 8.78 -11.24 3.72
C TYR A 133 8.95 -12.71 3.36
N LEU A 134 9.12 -13.01 2.07
CA LEU A 134 9.41 -14.38 1.64
C LEU A 134 10.72 -14.88 2.23
N TYR A 135 11.75 -14.06 2.18
CA TYR A 135 13.03 -14.38 2.80
C TYR A 135 12.88 -14.59 4.31
N GLY A 136 12.17 -13.68 4.98
CA GLY A 136 11.94 -13.80 6.42
C GLY A 136 11.19 -15.08 6.79
N MET A 137 10.18 -15.44 5.99
CA MET A 137 9.43 -16.69 6.21
C MET A 137 10.35 -17.90 6.10
N ILE A 138 11.18 -17.95 5.07
CA ILE A 138 12.11 -19.07 4.86
C ILE A 138 13.07 -19.17 6.03
N VAL A 139 13.65 -18.05 6.45
CA VAL A 139 14.60 -18.03 7.58
C VAL A 139 13.94 -18.54 8.86
N VAL A 140 12.73 -18.07 9.16
CA VAL A 140 12.02 -18.46 10.37
C VAL A 140 11.69 -19.96 10.34
N LEU A 141 11.22 -20.47 9.18
CA LEU A 141 10.89 -21.89 9.06
C LEU A 141 12.12 -22.77 9.16
N ILE A 142 13.26 -22.36 8.60
CA ILE A 142 14.50 -23.13 8.66
C ILE A 142 15.09 -23.11 10.06
N ALA A 143 14.99 -21.96 10.77
CA ALA A 143 15.59 -21.78 12.08
C ALA A 143 14.91 -22.64 13.17
N VAL A 144 13.74 -23.17 12.90
CA VAL A 144 13.03 -24.05 13.83
C VAL A 144 13.34 -25.51 13.51
#